data_b267523602b8d00a8915596a1267f01d
#
_entry.id   b267523602b8d00a8915596a1267f01d
#
_cell.length_a   1.000
_cell.length_b   1.000
_cell.length_c   1.000
_cell.angle_alpha   90.00
_cell.angle_beta   90.00
_cell.angle_gamma   90.00
#
_symmetry.space_group_name_H-M   'P 1'
#
loop_
_entity.id
_entity.type
_entity.pdbx_description
1 polymer ?
#
loop_
_entity_poly.entity_id
_entity_poly.type
_entity_poly.pdbx_seq_one_letter_code
_entity_poly.pdbx_strand_id
1 'polypeptide(L)'
;KLLDAKPSTVHENGATPLIGVGPDYRRLRFRGPGPVGTATLTTHVGRYYIVLNSHTPRTLVERCDYVSAFGWGTGGADARRQLGLPGGGPKYCVTPLCVMDFAEDDRRMRLRTLHPGVSAAEAQAATGFDLAAPQAVPTTPQPTPEELNVLRKRVDLAGLLRR
;
A
#
# COMPACT_ATOMS: atom_id res chain seq x y z
N LYS A 1 7.76 -1.50 4.47
CA LYS A 1 7.11 -0.63 5.44
C LYS A 1 5.90 0.02 4.79
N LEU A 2 4.70 -0.39 5.20
CA LEU A 2 3.46 0.16 4.70
C LEU A 2 3.30 1.64 5.02
N LEU A 3 3.88 2.04 6.12
CA LEU A 3 3.77 3.38 6.65
C LEU A 3 4.68 4.39 5.94
N ASP A 4 5.40 3.94 4.94
CA ASP A 4 6.33 4.79 4.19
C ASP A 4 5.69 5.39 2.92
N ALA A 5 4.38 5.17 2.71
CA ALA A 5 3.63 5.91 1.70
C ALA A 5 3.47 7.38 2.10
N LYS A 6 3.74 8.30 1.18
CA LYS A 6 3.57 9.72 1.47
C LYS A 6 2.13 10.08 1.78
N PRO A 7 1.89 11.07 2.65
CA PRO A 7 0.57 11.61 2.90
C PRO A 7 -0.20 11.98 1.63
N SER A 8 0.50 12.38 0.57
CA SER A 8 -0.13 12.64 -0.73
C SER A 8 -0.86 11.43 -1.30
N THR A 9 -0.33 10.22 -1.11
CA THR A 9 -0.99 8.98 -1.56
C THR A 9 -2.23 8.68 -0.74
N VAL A 10 -2.13 8.85 0.56
CA VAL A 10 -3.28 8.73 1.48
C VAL A 10 -4.33 9.80 1.16
N HIS A 11 -3.91 10.98 0.75
CA HIS A 11 -4.80 12.06 0.34
C HIS A 11 -5.51 11.80 -0.97
N GLU A 12 -4.81 11.28 -1.95
CA GLU A 12 -5.38 10.89 -3.24
C GLU A 12 -6.46 9.82 -3.05
N ASN A 13 -6.33 9.00 -2.03
CA ASN A 13 -7.32 8.01 -1.63
C ASN A 13 -8.37 8.54 -0.63
N GLY A 14 -8.40 9.83 -0.35
CA GLY A 14 -9.37 10.45 0.53
C GLY A 14 -9.22 10.12 2.02
N ALA A 15 -8.08 9.61 2.45
CA ALA A 15 -7.88 9.16 3.83
C ALA A 15 -7.38 10.25 4.79
N THR A 16 -7.07 11.45 4.30
CA THR A 16 -6.57 12.54 5.16
C THR A 16 -7.37 13.82 4.97
N PRO A 17 -7.82 14.45 6.07
CA PRO A 17 -8.80 15.53 6.02
C PRO A 17 -8.24 16.88 5.58
N LEU A 18 -7.01 17.16 5.97
CA LEU A 18 -6.43 18.51 5.84
C LEU A 18 -4.95 18.40 5.49
N ILE A 19 -4.54 19.12 4.45
CA ILE A 19 -3.13 19.40 4.20
C ILE A 19 -2.90 20.88 4.44
N GLY A 20 -2.20 21.17 5.52
CA GLY A 20 -1.64 22.49 5.76
C GLY A 20 -0.32 22.64 5.00
N VAL A 21 -0.08 23.82 4.46
CA VAL A 21 1.21 24.24 3.89
C VAL A 21 1.76 25.42 4.67
N GLY A 22 3.09 25.47 4.75
CA GLY A 22 3.81 26.46 5.57
C GLY A 22 4.20 25.89 6.93
N PRO A 23 5.04 26.59 7.68
CA PRO A 23 5.64 26.09 8.92
C PRO A 23 4.63 25.86 10.06
N ASP A 24 3.48 26.49 10.00
CA ASP A 24 2.41 26.41 11.00
C ASP A 24 1.16 25.68 10.52
N TYR A 25 1.18 25.12 9.31
CA TYR A 25 0.05 24.42 8.68
C TYR A 25 -1.27 25.23 8.57
N ARG A 26 -1.22 26.56 8.69
CA ARG A 26 -2.42 27.40 8.68
C ARG A 26 -3.02 27.62 7.31
N ARG A 27 -2.24 27.44 6.25
CA ARG A 27 -2.72 27.56 4.87
C ARG A 27 -3.19 26.20 4.39
N LEU A 28 -4.50 26.03 4.29
CA LEU A 28 -5.10 24.78 3.80
C LEU A 28 -5.01 24.72 2.28
N ARG A 29 -4.39 23.68 1.76
CA ARG A 29 -4.32 23.39 0.32
C ARG A 29 -5.40 22.42 -0.13
N PHE A 30 -5.73 21.47 0.73
CA PHE A 30 -6.70 20.43 0.43
C PHE A 30 -7.51 20.10 1.69
N ARG A 31 -8.79 19.80 1.49
CA ARG A 31 -9.69 19.35 2.55
C ARG A 31 -10.41 18.10 2.08
N GLY A 32 -10.15 16.98 2.72
CA GLY A 32 -10.77 15.70 2.41
C GLY A 32 -11.37 15.02 3.65
N PRO A 33 -11.92 13.82 3.51
CA PRO A 33 -12.42 13.04 4.64
C PRO A 33 -11.29 12.68 5.61
N GLY A 34 -11.63 12.53 6.89
CA GLY A 34 -10.67 12.21 7.93
C GLY A 34 -10.14 10.76 7.86
N PRO A 35 -9.00 10.45 8.49
CA PRO A 35 -8.38 9.14 8.50
C PRO A 35 -9.05 8.14 9.45
N VAL A 36 -10.05 8.53 10.22
CA VAL A 36 -10.65 7.73 11.30
C VAL A 36 -11.12 6.35 10.83
N GLY A 37 -11.84 6.29 9.70
CA GLY A 37 -12.29 5.03 9.13
C GLY A 37 -11.14 4.10 8.78
N THR A 38 -10.11 4.61 8.11
CA THR A 38 -8.91 3.83 7.76
C THR A 38 -8.17 3.35 9.01
N ALA A 39 -7.94 4.23 9.98
CA ALA A 39 -7.28 3.89 11.24
C ALA A 39 -8.03 2.79 11.99
N THR A 40 -9.35 2.92 12.14
CA THR A 40 -10.19 1.94 12.82
C THR A 40 -10.21 0.60 12.10
N LEU A 41 -10.46 0.60 10.79
CA LEU A 41 -10.51 -0.64 10.01
C LEU A 41 -9.17 -1.39 10.05
N THR A 42 -8.06 -0.71 9.81
CA THR A 42 -6.73 -1.33 9.80
C THR A 42 -6.27 -1.82 11.16
N THR A 43 -6.88 -1.31 12.24
CA THR A 43 -6.65 -1.79 13.59
C THR A 43 -7.37 -3.10 13.89
N HIS A 44 -8.64 -3.21 13.50
CA HIS A 44 -9.54 -4.28 13.96
C HIS A 44 -9.74 -5.44 12.98
N VAL A 45 -9.50 -5.25 11.68
CA VAL A 45 -9.65 -6.35 10.70
C VAL A 45 -8.54 -7.38 10.84
N GLY A 46 -8.84 -8.65 10.59
CA GLY A 46 -7.89 -9.76 10.68
C GLY A 46 -6.70 -9.59 9.74
N ARG A 47 -6.92 -9.01 8.56
CA ARG A 47 -5.89 -8.64 7.58
C ARG A 47 -6.47 -7.67 6.56
N TYR A 48 -5.60 -6.92 5.88
CA TYR A 48 -6.02 -6.07 4.77
C TYR A 48 -4.96 -6.03 3.65
N TYR A 49 -5.38 -5.58 2.50
CA TYR A 49 -4.52 -5.37 1.34
C TYR A 49 -4.44 -3.88 1.04
N ILE A 50 -3.31 -3.47 0.52
CA ILE A 50 -3.09 -2.11 0.05
C ILE A 50 -3.06 -2.16 -1.46
N VAL A 51 -3.85 -1.32 -2.09
CA VAL A 51 -3.85 -1.17 -3.54
C VAL A 51 -3.46 0.26 -3.85
N LEU A 52 -2.36 0.43 -4.59
CA LEU A 52 -1.85 1.72 -5.02
C LEU A 52 -2.04 1.87 -6.52
N ASN A 53 -2.62 2.97 -6.94
CA ASN A 53 -2.82 3.29 -8.36
C ASN A 53 -1.55 3.80 -9.05
N SER A 54 -0.51 4.08 -8.29
CA SER A 54 0.80 4.50 -8.79
C SER A 54 1.94 3.83 -8.02
N HIS A 55 3.05 3.60 -8.71
CA HIS A 55 4.27 3.10 -8.12
C HIS A 55 5.39 4.09 -8.43
N THR A 56 5.68 4.97 -7.53
CA THR A 56 6.67 6.06 -7.70
C THR A 56 7.43 6.30 -6.40
N PRO A 57 8.62 6.91 -6.45
CA PRO A 57 9.37 7.27 -5.24
C PRO A 57 8.64 8.29 -4.34
N ARG A 58 7.61 8.97 -4.86
CA ARG A 58 6.73 9.84 -4.08
C ARG A 58 5.66 9.06 -3.32
N THR A 59 5.24 7.92 -3.85
CA THR A 59 4.23 7.04 -3.26
C THR A 59 4.85 6.10 -2.25
N LEU A 60 5.96 5.47 -2.62
CA LEU A 60 6.71 4.53 -1.82
C LEU A 60 7.97 5.21 -1.29
N VAL A 61 7.92 5.70 -0.07
CA VAL A 61 8.98 6.50 0.58
C VAL A 61 9.56 5.76 1.77
N GLU A 62 10.83 6.03 2.08
CA GLU A 62 11.52 5.45 3.25
C GLU A 62 10.81 5.80 4.56
N ARG A 63 10.27 7.00 4.67
CA ARG A 63 9.55 7.47 5.85
C ARG A 63 8.35 8.32 5.46
N CYS A 64 7.19 8.00 6.03
CA CYS A 64 5.99 8.83 5.88
C CYS A 64 6.12 10.15 6.61
N ASP A 65 5.63 11.23 6.00
CA ASP A 65 5.49 12.53 6.68
C ASP A 65 4.34 12.47 7.70
N TYR A 66 3.32 11.65 7.44
CA TYR A 66 2.17 11.45 8.32
C TYR A 66 1.69 9.99 8.25
N VAL A 67 1.38 9.39 9.39
CA VAL A 67 0.92 8.01 9.50
C VAL A 67 -0.56 7.99 9.87
N SER A 68 -1.42 7.57 8.93
CA SER A 68 -2.86 7.45 9.13
C SER A 68 -3.32 6.04 9.53
N ALA A 69 -2.48 5.04 9.31
CA ALA A 69 -2.74 3.65 9.69
C ALA A 69 -1.46 3.03 10.24
N PHE A 70 -1.58 2.25 11.32
CA PHE A 70 -0.42 1.72 12.03
C PHE A 70 0.40 0.74 11.19
N GLY A 71 -0.25 -0.08 10.34
CA GLY A 71 0.43 -1.11 9.57
C GLY A 71 1.19 -2.09 10.46
N TRP A 72 2.49 -2.20 10.25
CA TRP A 72 3.43 -2.95 11.08
C TRP A 72 4.27 -2.04 12.01
N GLY A 73 3.90 -0.76 12.14
CA GLY A 73 4.59 0.21 12.97
C GLY A 73 6.05 0.42 12.54
N THR A 74 6.96 0.37 13.51
CA THR A 74 8.41 0.48 13.28
C THR A 74 9.03 -0.82 12.77
N GLY A 75 8.24 -1.85 12.51
CA GLY A 75 8.69 -3.19 12.16
C GLY A 75 8.72 -4.14 13.35
N GLY A 76 9.12 -5.39 13.06
CA GLY A 76 9.13 -6.47 14.03
C GLY A 76 7.83 -7.27 14.06
N ALA A 77 7.97 -8.58 14.26
CA ALA A 77 6.86 -9.52 14.19
C ALA A 77 5.78 -9.24 15.23
N ASP A 78 6.15 -8.67 16.35
CA ASP A 78 5.30 -8.46 17.52
C ASP A 78 4.79 -7.03 17.70
N ALA A 79 5.16 -6.10 16.81
CA ALA A 79 4.83 -4.68 17.00
C ALA A 79 3.33 -4.42 17.24
N ARG A 80 2.46 -5.11 16.52
CA ARG A 80 1.00 -4.99 16.72
C ARG A 80 0.56 -5.61 18.05
N ARG A 81 1.07 -6.79 18.40
CA ARG A 81 0.74 -7.49 19.64
C ARG A 81 1.15 -6.70 20.88
N GLN A 82 2.34 -6.09 20.85
CA GLN A 82 2.83 -5.26 21.96
C GLN A 82 1.92 -4.04 22.25
N LEU A 83 1.22 -3.55 21.24
CA LEU A 83 0.24 -2.47 21.38
C LEU A 83 -1.20 -2.97 21.63
N GLY A 84 -1.39 -4.27 21.84
CA GLY A 84 -2.72 -4.84 22.04
C GLY A 84 -3.63 -4.75 20.81
N LEU A 85 -3.08 -4.54 19.62
CA LEU A 85 -3.87 -4.44 18.39
C LEU A 85 -4.29 -5.83 17.93
N PRO A 86 -5.60 -6.10 17.76
CA PRO A 86 -6.07 -7.35 17.18
C PRO A 86 -5.71 -7.43 15.70
N GLY A 87 -5.71 -8.64 15.18
CA GLY A 87 -5.53 -8.89 13.75
C GLY A 87 -4.11 -8.83 13.23
N GLY A 88 -3.95 -9.26 12.00
CA GLY A 88 -2.66 -9.57 11.38
C GLY A 88 -2.03 -8.45 10.57
N GLY A 89 -2.60 -7.26 10.52
CA GLY A 89 -2.04 -6.13 9.76
C GLY A 89 -2.12 -6.31 8.23
N PRO A 90 -1.34 -5.51 7.48
CA PRO A 90 -1.31 -5.60 6.02
C PRO A 90 -0.63 -6.89 5.57
N LYS A 91 -1.22 -7.54 4.57
CA LYS A 91 -0.69 -8.78 3.99
C LYS A 91 0.06 -8.53 2.68
N TYR A 92 -0.56 -7.77 1.79
CA TYR A 92 0.03 -7.44 0.48
C TYR A 92 -0.11 -5.95 0.19
N CYS A 93 0.83 -5.44 -0.60
CA CYS A 93 0.73 -4.17 -1.29
C CYS A 93 0.79 -4.44 -2.80
N VAL A 94 -0.26 -4.09 -3.50
CA VAL A 94 -0.42 -4.28 -4.95
C VAL A 94 -0.28 -2.92 -5.63
N THR A 95 0.56 -2.87 -6.64
CA THR A 95 0.85 -1.66 -7.41
C THR A 95 0.76 -1.95 -8.91
N PRO A 96 0.86 -0.96 -9.81
CA PRO A 96 0.93 -1.22 -11.25
C PRO A 96 2.17 -2.02 -11.72
N LEU A 97 3.24 -2.11 -10.91
CA LEU A 97 4.47 -2.80 -11.30
C LEU A 97 4.61 -4.19 -10.66
N CYS A 98 4.11 -4.37 -9.44
CA CYS A 98 4.42 -5.57 -8.67
C CYS A 98 3.42 -5.82 -7.54
N VAL A 99 3.53 -6.99 -6.95
CA VAL A 99 2.97 -7.32 -5.65
C VAL A 99 4.11 -7.41 -4.64
N MET A 100 3.95 -6.75 -3.52
CA MET A 100 4.86 -6.81 -2.38
C MET A 100 4.17 -7.47 -1.19
N ASP A 101 4.95 -8.12 -0.33
CA ASP A 101 4.52 -8.61 0.97
C ASP A 101 5.43 -8.07 2.08
N PHE A 102 5.34 -8.63 3.26
CA PHE A 102 6.11 -8.21 4.43
C PHE A 102 6.89 -9.40 4.98
N ALA A 103 8.17 -9.23 5.18
CA ALA A 103 9.03 -10.24 5.79
C ALA A 103 8.49 -10.68 7.15
N GLU A 104 8.76 -11.91 7.56
CA GLU A 104 8.17 -12.46 8.79
C GLU A 104 8.87 -11.96 10.05
N ASP A 105 10.16 -11.69 9.97
CA ASP A 105 11.03 -11.30 11.07
C ASP A 105 10.95 -9.81 11.42
N ASP A 106 11.19 -8.96 10.43
CA ASP A 106 11.28 -7.50 10.62
C ASP A 106 10.10 -6.71 10.05
N ARG A 107 9.18 -7.38 9.33
CA ARG A 107 8.04 -6.77 8.65
C ARG A 107 8.42 -5.72 7.61
N ARG A 108 9.65 -5.75 7.09
CA ARG A 108 10.02 -4.93 5.94
C ARG A 108 9.23 -5.36 4.71
N MET A 109 8.82 -4.38 3.94
CA MET A 109 8.21 -4.63 2.62
C MET A 109 9.25 -5.25 1.70
N ARG A 110 8.86 -6.32 1.01
CA ARG A 110 9.71 -7.02 0.05
C ARG A 110 8.95 -7.34 -1.23
N LEU A 111 9.68 -7.44 -2.32
CA LEU A 111 9.16 -7.82 -3.62
C LEU A 111 8.73 -9.29 -3.61
N ARG A 112 7.47 -9.56 -3.95
CA ARG A 112 6.91 -10.90 -4.00
C ARG A 112 6.77 -11.42 -5.43
N THR A 113 6.13 -10.64 -6.31
CA THR A 113 6.00 -10.94 -7.74
C THR A 113 6.08 -9.68 -8.55
N LEU A 114 6.57 -9.79 -9.78
CA LEU A 114 6.58 -8.73 -10.78
C LEU A 114 5.42 -8.93 -11.77
N HIS A 115 4.78 -7.86 -12.18
CA HIS A 115 3.79 -7.96 -13.24
C HIS A 115 4.46 -8.28 -14.59
N PRO A 116 3.73 -8.91 -15.55
CA PRO A 116 4.31 -9.25 -16.84
C PRO A 116 4.99 -8.06 -17.53
N GLY A 117 6.23 -8.23 -17.95
CA GLY A 117 7.01 -7.20 -18.62
C GLY A 117 7.77 -6.23 -17.72
N VAL A 118 7.60 -6.32 -16.40
CA VAL A 118 8.31 -5.47 -15.43
C VAL A 118 9.55 -6.19 -14.91
N SER A 119 10.68 -5.48 -14.82
CA SER A 119 11.91 -5.96 -14.22
C SER A 119 12.04 -5.54 -12.75
N ALA A 120 12.85 -6.29 -11.99
CA ALA A 120 13.15 -5.93 -10.59
C ALA A 120 13.89 -4.59 -10.49
N ALA A 121 14.75 -4.29 -11.45
CA ALA A 121 15.48 -3.01 -11.52
C ALA A 121 14.51 -1.83 -11.73
N GLU A 122 13.50 -1.99 -12.57
CA GLU A 122 12.46 -0.98 -12.80
C GLU A 122 11.62 -0.76 -11.53
N ALA A 123 11.18 -1.83 -10.87
CA ALA A 123 10.45 -1.74 -9.61
C ALA A 123 11.29 -1.05 -8.52
N GLN A 124 12.58 -1.37 -8.40
CA GLN A 124 13.49 -0.71 -7.46
C GLN A 124 13.69 0.76 -7.78
N ALA A 125 13.92 1.12 -9.04
CA ALA A 125 14.10 2.52 -9.45
C ALA A 125 12.87 3.39 -9.18
N ALA A 126 11.69 2.79 -9.22
CA ALA A 126 10.43 3.45 -8.91
C ALA A 126 10.09 3.45 -7.40
N THR A 127 10.89 2.81 -6.55
CA THR A 127 10.69 2.74 -5.09
C THR A 127 11.66 3.68 -4.37
N GLY A 128 11.17 4.47 -3.44
CA GLY A 128 11.96 5.47 -2.70
C GLY A 128 12.77 4.91 -1.52
N PHE A 129 12.89 3.58 -1.41
CA PHE A 129 13.69 2.88 -0.40
C PHE A 129 14.28 1.61 -0.99
N ASP A 130 15.25 1.02 -0.30
CA ASP A 130 15.84 -0.26 -0.69
C ASP A 130 14.81 -1.39 -0.52
N LEU A 131 14.29 -1.86 -1.65
CA LEU A 131 13.23 -2.88 -1.70
C LEU A 131 13.87 -4.27 -1.61
N ALA A 132 13.67 -4.93 -0.49
CA ALA A 132 14.12 -6.30 -0.33
C ALA A 132 13.50 -7.22 -1.41
N ALA A 133 14.32 -8.05 -2.03
CA ALA A 133 13.89 -8.97 -3.08
C ALA A 133 14.54 -10.35 -2.88
N PRO A 134 13.84 -11.46 -3.17
CA PRO A 134 14.46 -12.76 -3.27
C PRO A 134 15.38 -12.81 -4.49
N GLN A 135 16.31 -13.76 -4.50
CA GLN A 135 17.26 -13.96 -5.61
C GLN A 135 16.55 -14.13 -6.97
N ALA A 136 15.40 -14.80 -6.97
CA ALA A 136 14.54 -14.94 -8.15
C ALA A 136 13.12 -14.48 -7.79
N VAL A 137 12.64 -13.45 -8.47
CA VAL A 137 11.28 -12.93 -8.30
C VAL A 137 10.38 -13.51 -9.37
N PRO A 138 9.34 -14.27 -9.01
CA PRO A 138 8.40 -14.83 -9.99
C PRO A 138 7.53 -13.75 -10.63
N THR A 139 7.03 -14.04 -11.82
CA THR A 139 6.02 -13.21 -12.49
C THR A 139 4.65 -13.44 -11.85
N THR A 140 3.89 -12.37 -11.67
CA THR A 140 2.49 -12.46 -11.22
C THR A 140 1.68 -13.26 -12.23
N PRO A 141 0.97 -14.33 -11.81
CA PRO A 141 0.10 -15.08 -12.70
C PRO A 141 -0.94 -14.20 -13.36
N GLN A 142 -1.16 -14.40 -14.65
CA GLN A 142 -2.24 -13.71 -15.34
C GLN A 142 -3.60 -14.30 -14.91
N PRO A 143 -4.66 -13.47 -14.86
CA PRO A 143 -5.99 -13.97 -14.56
C PRO A 143 -6.46 -14.94 -15.66
N THR A 144 -7.16 -15.96 -15.23
CA THR A 144 -7.76 -16.93 -16.16
C THR A 144 -8.89 -16.30 -16.99
N PRO A 145 -9.24 -16.88 -18.14
CA PRO A 145 -10.40 -16.44 -18.91
C PRO A 145 -11.71 -16.46 -18.10
N GLU A 146 -11.86 -17.42 -17.19
CA GLU A 146 -13.02 -17.52 -16.32
C GLU A 146 -13.08 -16.37 -15.30
N GLU A 147 -11.98 -16.07 -14.62
CA GLU A 147 -11.88 -14.94 -13.70
C GLU A 147 -12.17 -13.61 -14.40
N LEU A 148 -11.63 -13.42 -15.61
CA LEU A 148 -11.92 -12.24 -16.42
C LEU A 148 -13.40 -12.17 -16.84
N ASN A 149 -14.01 -13.30 -17.16
CA ASN A 149 -15.43 -13.36 -17.51
C ASN A 149 -16.30 -13.01 -16.30
N VAL A 150 -16.00 -13.56 -15.12
CA VAL A 150 -16.70 -13.22 -13.87
C VAL A 150 -16.54 -11.75 -13.55
N LEU A 151 -15.30 -11.24 -13.59
CA LEU A 151 -15.01 -9.82 -13.34
C LEU A 151 -15.85 -8.93 -14.26
N ARG A 152 -15.81 -9.17 -15.57
CA ARG A 152 -16.44 -8.30 -16.58
C ARG A 152 -17.96 -8.39 -16.62
N LYS A 153 -18.53 -9.58 -16.37
CA LYS A 153 -19.96 -9.83 -16.54
C LYS A 153 -20.76 -9.88 -15.24
N ARG A 154 -20.10 -9.99 -14.09
CA ARG A 154 -20.80 -10.12 -12.81
C ARG A 154 -20.37 -9.08 -11.76
N VAL A 155 -19.13 -8.62 -11.82
CA VAL A 155 -18.58 -7.69 -10.82
C VAL A 155 -18.51 -6.27 -11.36
N ASP A 156 -17.78 -6.06 -12.45
CA ASP A 156 -17.56 -4.74 -13.05
C ASP A 156 -18.48 -4.51 -14.26
N LEU A 157 -19.79 -4.53 -14.02
CA LEU A 157 -20.79 -4.30 -15.06
C LEU A 157 -20.67 -2.91 -15.70
N ALA A 158 -20.30 -1.91 -14.91
CA ALA A 158 -20.12 -0.52 -15.36
C ALA A 158 -18.76 -0.27 -16.02
N GLY A 159 -17.85 -1.23 -16.04
CA GLY A 159 -16.53 -1.09 -16.65
C GLY A 159 -15.57 -0.13 -15.94
N LEU A 160 -15.79 0.11 -14.66
CA LEU A 160 -15.00 1.07 -13.87
C LEU A 160 -13.54 0.63 -13.66
N LEU A 161 -13.31 -0.68 -13.58
CA LEU A 161 -11.98 -1.27 -13.40
C LEU A 161 -11.22 -1.47 -14.72
N ARG A 162 -11.80 -1.10 -15.85
CA ARG A 162 -11.25 -1.27 -17.19
C ARG A 162 -10.78 0.04 -17.84
N ARG A 163 -10.75 1.10 -17.08
CA ARG A 163 -10.34 2.45 -17.52
C ARG A 163 -8.87 2.70 -17.31
#